data_b633ebc6f97c07750c2c1fbf572281b4
#
_entry.id   b633ebc6f97c07750c2c1fbf572281b4
#
_cell.length_a   1.000
_cell.length_b   1.000
_cell.length_c   1.000
_cell.angle_alpha   90.00
_cell.angle_beta   90.00
_cell.angle_gamma   90.00
#
_symmetry.space_group_name_H-M   'P 1'
#
loop_
_entity.id
_entity.type
_entity.pdbx_description
1 polymer ?
#
loop_
_entity_poly.entity_id
_entity_poly.type
_entity_poly.pdbx_seq_one_letter_code
_entity_poly.pdbx_strand_id
1 'polypeptide(L)'
;DALPIFLSESKKLTGNEQNKYRAIVNLINGKYTMDEDILISSLQTLSQLLCQHYGQKAIILIDEYDVPLDKAFQHGYYKEMVSLIRGLFGQALKTNNFLQFAVLTGCLRVSKESIFTGLNNFKVYAADDVQYEEEFGFTKKEVADLLADYNMQEHSSEVKEWYDGYHFGNVDIYCPWDVINY
;
A
#
# COMPACT_ATOMS: atom_id res chain seq x y z
N ASP A 1 -8.73 -12.36 8.16
CA ASP A 1 -10.20 -12.46 7.97
C ASP A 1 -11.01 -12.45 9.28
N ALA A 2 -10.38 -12.37 10.46
CA ALA A 2 -11.08 -12.25 11.75
C ALA A 2 -11.54 -10.81 12.09
N LEU A 3 -10.92 -9.79 11.49
CA LEU A 3 -11.24 -8.37 11.72
C LEU A 3 -12.71 -8.00 11.43
N PRO A 4 -13.33 -8.45 10.32
CA PRO A 4 -14.71 -8.12 9.99
C PRO A 4 -15.73 -8.53 11.06
N ILE A 5 -15.61 -9.73 11.57
CA ILE A 5 -16.55 -10.29 12.56
C ILE A 5 -16.39 -9.57 13.91
N PHE A 6 -15.17 -9.24 14.25
CA PHE A 6 -14.83 -8.66 15.54
C PHE A 6 -15.40 -7.24 15.75
N LEU A 7 -15.37 -6.38 14.74
CA LEU A 7 -15.91 -5.02 14.85
C LEU A 7 -17.46 -5.01 14.86
N SER A 8 -18.10 -5.93 14.16
CA SER A 8 -19.57 -6.05 14.16
C SER A 8 -20.15 -6.40 15.54
N GLU A 9 -19.34 -7.03 16.41
CA GLU A 9 -19.73 -7.47 17.75
C GLU A 9 -19.11 -6.63 18.86
N SER A 10 -18.39 -5.59 18.50
CA SER A 10 -17.68 -4.73 19.44
C SER A 10 -18.63 -4.02 20.41
N LYS A 11 -18.47 -4.29 21.70
CA LYS A 11 -19.22 -3.58 22.75
C LYS A 11 -18.79 -2.13 22.95
N LYS A 12 -17.68 -1.71 22.34
CA LYS A 12 -17.17 -0.34 22.37
C LYS A 12 -17.77 0.55 21.27
N LEU A 13 -18.43 -0.07 20.30
CA LEU A 13 -19.11 0.62 19.21
C LEU A 13 -20.62 0.70 19.47
N THR A 14 -21.20 1.85 19.17
CA THR A 14 -22.66 2.04 19.21
C THR A 14 -23.33 1.25 18.09
N GLY A 15 -24.63 1.00 18.20
CA GLY A 15 -25.38 0.31 17.13
C GLY A 15 -25.31 1.00 15.77
N ASN A 16 -25.24 2.34 15.75
CA ASN A 16 -25.07 3.09 14.50
C ASN A 16 -23.68 2.86 13.87
N GLU A 17 -22.63 2.81 14.68
CA GLU A 17 -21.28 2.53 14.22
C GLU A 17 -21.11 1.09 13.72
N GLN A 18 -21.71 0.12 14.41
CA GLN A 18 -21.78 -1.25 13.91
C GLN A 18 -22.51 -1.35 12.57
N ASN A 19 -23.57 -0.56 12.36
CA ASN A 19 -24.28 -0.52 11.07
C ASN A 19 -23.41 0.11 9.95
N LYS A 20 -22.65 1.16 10.25
CA LYS A 20 -21.67 1.71 9.29
C LYS A 20 -20.63 0.66 8.88
N TYR A 21 -20.14 -0.11 9.84
CA TYR A 21 -19.23 -1.21 9.56
C TYR A 21 -19.87 -2.27 8.66
N ARG A 22 -21.12 -2.70 9.01
CA ARG A 22 -21.85 -3.67 8.20
C ARG A 22 -22.06 -3.19 6.76
N ALA A 23 -22.31 -1.91 6.54
CA ALA A 23 -22.45 -1.34 5.20
C ALA A 23 -21.17 -1.49 4.37
N ILE A 24 -19.99 -1.43 4.99
CA ILE A 24 -18.69 -1.61 4.31
C ILE A 24 -18.45 -3.09 3.96
N VAL A 25 -18.79 -4.02 4.85
CA VAL A 25 -18.45 -5.43 4.71
C VAL A 25 -19.58 -6.30 4.16
N ASN A 26 -20.73 -5.71 3.86
CA ASN A 26 -21.89 -6.45 3.41
C ASN A 26 -21.68 -7.07 2.02
N LEU A 27 -21.87 -8.38 1.95
CA LEU A 27 -21.76 -9.18 0.74
C LEU A 27 -23.11 -9.81 0.41
N ILE A 28 -23.59 -9.61 -0.81
CA ILE A 28 -24.75 -10.32 -1.37
C ILE A 28 -24.26 -11.11 -2.57
N ASN A 29 -24.45 -12.43 -2.54
CA ASN A 29 -23.97 -13.34 -3.60
C ASN A 29 -22.47 -13.20 -3.92
N GLY A 30 -21.63 -12.99 -2.90
CA GLY A 30 -20.18 -12.83 -3.04
C GLY A 30 -19.71 -11.48 -3.59
N LYS A 31 -20.60 -10.52 -3.75
CA LYS A 31 -20.28 -9.15 -4.20
C LYS A 31 -20.54 -8.15 -3.10
N TYR A 32 -19.64 -7.19 -2.93
CA TYR A 32 -19.86 -6.05 -2.06
C TYR A 32 -21.00 -5.18 -2.58
N THR A 33 -21.83 -4.67 -1.67
CA THR A 33 -23.02 -3.88 -2.00
C THR A 33 -22.86 -2.40 -1.64
N MET A 34 -21.61 -1.95 -1.42
CA MET A 34 -21.33 -0.55 -1.20
C MET A 34 -21.73 0.29 -2.41
N ASP A 35 -22.45 1.37 -2.18
CA ASP A 35 -22.55 2.45 -3.15
C ASP A 35 -21.23 3.26 -3.20
N GLU A 36 -21.12 4.19 -4.15
CA GLU A 36 -19.90 4.96 -4.35
C GLU A 36 -19.55 5.84 -3.14
N ASP A 37 -20.54 6.41 -2.46
CA ASP A 37 -20.32 7.27 -1.29
C ASP A 37 -19.79 6.47 -0.10
N ILE A 38 -20.34 5.28 0.13
CA ILE A 38 -19.84 4.36 1.17
C ILE A 38 -18.43 3.91 0.83
N LEU A 39 -18.16 3.58 -0.43
CA LEU A 39 -16.84 3.14 -0.87
C LEU A 39 -15.80 4.26 -0.69
N ILE A 40 -16.09 5.48 -1.10
CA ILE A 40 -15.21 6.64 -0.94
C ILE A 40 -14.90 6.93 0.54
N SER A 41 -15.88 6.76 1.43
CA SER A 41 -15.73 7.01 2.87
C SER A 41 -15.21 5.79 3.66
N SER A 42 -15.07 4.62 3.04
CA SER A 42 -14.85 3.34 3.71
C SER A 42 -13.58 3.32 4.58
N LEU A 43 -12.44 3.75 4.06
CA LEU A 43 -11.16 3.76 4.79
C LEU A 43 -11.16 4.75 5.96
N GLN A 44 -11.78 5.92 5.80
CA GLN A 44 -11.94 6.88 6.89
C GLN A 44 -12.86 6.32 7.98
N THR A 45 -13.99 5.75 7.59
CA THR A 45 -14.94 5.12 8.51
C THR A 45 -14.28 3.96 9.25
N LEU A 46 -13.56 3.09 8.55
CA LEU A 46 -12.84 1.99 9.18
C LEU A 46 -11.78 2.48 10.17
N SER A 47 -11.02 3.52 9.82
CA SER A 47 -10.04 4.14 10.72
C SER A 47 -10.70 4.68 12.00
N GLN A 48 -11.86 5.31 11.88
CA GLN A 48 -12.65 5.77 13.01
C GLN A 48 -13.07 4.62 13.92
N LEU A 49 -13.67 3.58 13.36
CA LEU A 49 -14.18 2.43 14.11
C LEU A 49 -13.05 1.67 14.81
N LEU A 50 -11.90 1.50 14.14
CA LEU A 50 -10.70 0.89 14.74
C LEU A 50 -10.17 1.75 15.89
N CYS A 51 -10.10 3.06 15.71
CA CYS A 51 -9.65 3.98 16.75
C CYS A 51 -10.56 3.93 17.98
N GLN A 52 -11.87 3.89 17.80
CA GLN A 52 -12.83 3.78 18.90
C GLN A 52 -12.73 2.42 19.61
N HIS A 53 -12.50 1.35 18.85
CA HIS A 53 -12.39 0.01 19.42
C HIS A 53 -11.08 -0.19 20.18
N TYR A 54 -9.94 0.17 19.58
CA TYR A 54 -8.61 -0.08 20.14
C TYR A 54 -8.06 1.08 20.99
N GLY A 55 -8.62 2.28 20.86
CA GLY A 55 -8.11 3.50 21.52
C GLY A 55 -6.83 4.06 20.89
N GLN A 56 -6.49 3.62 19.68
CA GLN A 56 -5.29 4.02 18.95
C GLN A 56 -5.65 4.39 17.52
N LYS A 57 -4.94 5.39 16.97
CA LYS A 57 -5.13 5.81 15.59
C LYS A 57 -4.69 4.71 14.62
N ALA A 58 -5.35 4.64 13.47
CA ALA A 58 -5.06 3.66 12.43
C ALA A 58 -3.80 4.02 11.64
N ILE A 59 -3.09 3.00 11.19
CA ILE A 59 -2.05 3.09 10.16
C ILE A 59 -2.67 2.53 8.88
N ILE A 60 -2.53 3.25 7.76
CA ILE A 60 -3.00 2.80 6.45
C ILE A 60 -1.79 2.46 5.58
N LEU A 61 -1.71 1.20 5.14
CA LEU A 61 -0.69 0.72 4.22
C LEU A 61 -1.39 0.31 2.92
N ILE A 62 -0.99 0.92 1.81
CA ILE A 62 -1.54 0.64 0.48
C ILE A 62 -0.38 0.27 -0.44
N ASP A 63 -0.35 -0.98 -0.84
CA ASP A 63 0.60 -1.46 -1.83
C ASP A 63 0.01 -1.38 -3.23
N GLU A 64 0.85 -1.08 -4.22
CA GLU A 64 0.47 -1.01 -5.64
C GLU A 64 -0.77 -0.11 -5.90
N TYR A 65 -0.77 1.11 -5.35
CA TYR A 65 -1.91 2.04 -5.49
C TYR A 65 -2.28 2.37 -6.95
N ASP A 66 -1.37 2.14 -7.88
CA ASP A 66 -1.49 2.45 -9.30
C ASP A 66 -2.08 1.30 -10.14
N VAL A 67 -2.08 0.05 -9.64
CA VAL A 67 -2.64 -1.12 -10.35
C VAL A 67 -4.11 -0.94 -10.76
N PRO A 68 -5.02 -0.42 -9.92
CA PRO A 68 -6.39 -0.17 -10.36
C PRO A 68 -6.50 0.84 -11.48
N LEU A 69 -5.59 1.82 -11.54
CA LEU A 69 -5.55 2.84 -12.58
C LEU A 69 -5.07 2.28 -13.91
N ASP A 70 -4.05 1.43 -13.88
CA ASP A 70 -3.55 0.74 -15.09
C ASP A 70 -4.65 -0.15 -15.69
N LYS A 71 -5.31 -0.95 -14.87
CA LYS A 71 -6.44 -1.78 -15.30
C LYS A 71 -7.60 -0.94 -15.86
N ALA A 72 -7.91 0.17 -15.22
CA ALA A 72 -8.96 1.07 -15.69
C ALA A 72 -8.61 1.73 -17.03
N PHE A 73 -7.33 2.04 -17.25
CA PHE A 73 -6.83 2.55 -18.52
C PHE A 73 -6.99 1.52 -19.64
N GLN A 74 -6.59 0.27 -19.39
CA GLN A 74 -6.72 -0.84 -20.35
C GLN A 74 -8.18 -1.13 -20.73
N HIS A 75 -9.14 -0.90 -19.81
CA HIS A 75 -10.56 -1.21 -20.00
C HIS A 75 -11.43 0.03 -20.29
N GLY A 76 -10.85 1.23 -20.44
CA GLY A 76 -11.53 2.42 -20.92
C GLY A 76 -12.36 3.20 -19.87
N TYR A 77 -12.18 2.94 -18.55
CA TYR A 77 -12.85 3.68 -17.46
C TYR A 77 -11.86 4.40 -16.51
N TYR A 78 -10.75 4.87 -17.07
CA TYR A 78 -9.68 5.53 -16.29
C TYR A 78 -10.16 6.77 -15.53
N LYS A 79 -11.02 7.60 -16.14
CA LYS A 79 -11.50 8.84 -15.51
C LYS A 79 -12.34 8.58 -14.28
N GLU A 80 -13.20 7.59 -14.34
CA GLU A 80 -14.08 7.15 -13.25
C GLU A 80 -13.22 6.60 -12.10
N MET A 81 -12.23 5.77 -12.41
CA MET A 81 -11.30 5.21 -11.41
C MET A 81 -10.47 6.32 -10.74
N VAL A 82 -9.97 7.29 -11.51
CA VAL A 82 -9.25 8.46 -10.95
C VAL A 82 -10.15 9.24 -9.99
N SER A 83 -11.42 9.46 -10.35
CA SER A 83 -12.38 10.16 -9.49
C SER A 83 -12.61 9.41 -8.18
N LEU A 84 -12.84 8.10 -8.26
CA LEU A 84 -13.06 7.22 -7.12
C LEU A 84 -11.85 7.21 -6.16
N ILE A 85 -10.64 6.96 -6.69
CA ILE A 85 -9.41 6.88 -5.88
C ILE A 85 -9.09 8.25 -5.27
N ARG A 86 -9.28 9.34 -6.00
CA ARG A 86 -9.12 10.70 -5.47
C ARG A 86 -10.06 10.97 -4.30
N GLY A 87 -11.33 10.58 -4.42
CA GLY A 87 -12.32 10.68 -3.34
C GLY A 87 -11.90 9.86 -2.12
N LEU A 88 -11.57 8.60 -2.32
CA LEU A 88 -11.13 7.66 -1.28
C LEU A 88 -9.90 8.18 -0.52
N PHE A 89 -8.84 8.56 -1.25
CA PHE A 89 -7.62 9.08 -0.63
C PHE A 89 -7.84 10.45 0.00
N GLY A 90 -8.66 11.30 -0.62
CA GLY A 90 -9.03 12.60 -0.05
C GLY A 90 -9.65 12.48 1.34
N GLN A 91 -10.58 11.58 1.53
CA GLN A 91 -11.19 11.33 2.83
C GLN A 91 -10.26 10.57 3.79
N ALA A 92 -9.62 9.52 3.32
CA ALA A 92 -8.80 8.66 4.17
C ALA A 92 -7.50 9.33 4.67
N LEU A 93 -6.88 10.19 3.86
CA LEU A 93 -5.51 10.66 4.09
C LEU A 93 -5.42 12.15 4.41
N LYS A 94 -6.35 12.99 3.94
CA LYS A 94 -6.27 14.46 4.14
C LYS A 94 -6.93 14.94 5.40
N THR A 95 -8.15 14.48 5.69
CA THR A 95 -9.00 15.01 6.77
C THR A 95 -9.39 13.95 7.80
N ASN A 96 -8.60 12.91 7.92
CA ASN A 96 -8.86 11.79 8.81
C ASN A 96 -8.17 11.98 10.17
N ASN A 97 -8.92 12.43 11.16
CA ASN A 97 -8.44 12.62 12.53
C ASN A 97 -8.05 11.31 13.25
N PHE A 98 -8.47 10.18 12.70
CA PHE A 98 -8.22 8.84 13.24
C PHE A 98 -7.02 8.16 12.59
N LEU A 99 -6.35 8.84 11.65
CA LEU A 99 -5.14 8.37 10.98
C LEU A 99 -3.90 8.76 11.79
N GLN A 100 -3.00 7.81 12.03
CA GLN A 100 -1.67 8.06 12.58
C GLN A 100 -0.70 8.47 11.49
N PHE A 101 -0.54 7.62 10.48
CA PHE A 101 0.18 7.87 9.23
C PHE A 101 -0.27 6.89 8.15
N ALA A 102 0.14 7.14 6.91
CA ALA A 102 -0.09 6.25 5.79
C ALA A 102 1.17 6.09 4.96
N VAL A 103 1.34 4.89 4.38
CA VAL A 103 2.36 4.59 3.38
C VAL A 103 1.67 4.04 2.14
N LEU A 104 2.02 4.58 0.99
CA LEU A 104 1.54 4.12 -0.31
C LEU A 104 2.75 3.75 -1.17
N THR A 105 2.73 2.56 -1.77
CA THR A 105 3.72 2.13 -2.74
C THR A 105 3.11 1.96 -4.13
N GLY A 106 3.91 2.08 -5.17
CA GLY A 106 3.49 1.88 -6.55
C GLY A 106 4.65 2.01 -7.53
N CYS A 107 4.49 1.43 -8.71
CA CYS A 107 5.50 1.46 -9.77
C CYS A 107 5.46 2.77 -10.58
N LEU A 108 4.30 3.39 -10.70
CA LEU A 108 4.12 4.59 -11.51
C LEU A 108 4.01 5.82 -10.62
N ARG A 109 4.86 6.80 -10.88
CA ARG A 109 4.66 8.14 -10.35
C ARG A 109 3.47 8.78 -11.08
N VAL A 110 2.24 8.44 -10.64
CA VAL A 110 1.04 9.07 -11.18
C VAL A 110 1.13 10.57 -10.93
N SER A 111 1.01 11.37 -11.99
CA SER A 111 1.18 12.82 -11.91
C SER A 111 0.30 13.40 -10.79
N LYS A 112 0.82 14.39 -10.06
CA LYS A 112 0.09 15.07 -8.98
C LYS A 112 -1.28 15.59 -9.41
N GLU A 113 -1.47 15.79 -10.70
CA GLU A 113 -2.70 16.34 -11.30
C GLU A 113 -3.85 15.33 -11.38
N SER A 114 -3.62 14.02 -11.20
CA SER A 114 -4.68 13.03 -11.34
C SER A 114 -5.31 12.62 -9.99
N ILE A 115 -4.59 11.88 -9.14
CA ILE A 115 -5.15 11.34 -7.88
C ILE A 115 -4.73 12.10 -6.63
N PHE A 116 -3.53 12.68 -6.63
CA PHE A 116 -2.99 13.40 -5.47
C PHE A 116 -3.29 14.89 -5.45
N THR A 117 -4.12 15.38 -6.40
CA THR A 117 -4.55 16.78 -6.42
C THR A 117 -5.26 17.14 -5.09
N GLY A 118 -4.71 18.13 -4.39
CA GLY A 118 -5.24 18.56 -3.10
C GLY A 118 -4.74 17.77 -1.89
N LEU A 119 -3.90 16.75 -2.07
CA LEU A 119 -3.18 16.06 -0.99
C LEU A 119 -1.78 16.68 -0.85
N ASN A 120 -1.64 17.67 0.01
CA ASN A 120 -0.40 18.45 0.12
C ASN A 120 0.60 17.90 1.15
N ASN A 121 0.24 16.83 1.87
CA ASN A 121 0.98 16.33 3.03
C ASN A 121 1.83 15.09 2.73
N PHE A 122 2.02 14.75 1.45
CA PHE A 122 2.85 13.61 1.07
C PHE A 122 4.31 14.00 0.93
N LYS A 123 5.18 13.17 1.51
CA LYS A 123 6.58 13.09 1.13
C LYS A 123 6.69 11.92 0.14
N VAL A 124 7.20 12.19 -1.05
CA VAL A 124 7.35 11.19 -2.11
C VAL A 124 8.82 10.82 -2.19
N TYR A 125 9.07 9.53 -2.22
CA TYR A 125 10.38 8.95 -2.44
C TYR A 125 10.34 8.13 -3.73
N ALA A 126 11.38 8.24 -4.52
CA ALA A 126 11.59 7.45 -5.73
C ALA A 126 12.80 6.51 -5.53
N ALA A 127 12.94 5.52 -6.40
CA ALA A 127 14.04 4.56 -6.30
C ALA A 127 15.44 5.20 -6.43
N ASP A 128 15.53 6.40 -7.03
CA ASP A 128 16.74 7.19 -7.15
C ASP A 128 17.02 8.15 -5.97
N ASP A 129 16.12 8.18 -4.98
CA ASP A 129 16.33 8.95 -3.75
C ASP A 129 17.28 8.20 -2.81
N VAL A 130 18.22 8.93 -2.19
CA VAL A 130 19.17 8.37 -1.21
C VAL A 130 18.47 7.81 0.03
N GLN A 131 17.32 8.37 0.39
CA GLN A 131 16.55 7.87 1.52
C GLN A 131 15.84 6.58 1.12
N TYR A 132 16.12 5.49 1.82
CA TYR A 132 15.62 4.13 1.60
C TYR A 132 16.27 3.39 0.40
N GLU A 133 17.45 3.84 -0.04
CA GLU A 133 18.18 3.24 -1.17
C GLU A 133 18.56 1.76 -0.95
N GLU A 134 18.62 1.29 0.30
CA GLU A 134 18.94 -0.10 0.67
C GLU A 134 17.69 -0.97 0.97
N GLU A 135 16.47 -0.39 0.95
CA GLU A 135 15.28 -1.08 1.47
C GLU A 135 14.49 -1.87 0.40
N PHE A 136 14.79 -1.63 -0.89
CA PHE A 136 14.00 -2.19 -2.00
C PHE A 136 14.79 -3.20 -2.86
N GLY A 137 15.64 -3.99 -2.22
CA GLY A 137 16.42 -5.04 -2.86
C GLY A 137 17.49 -5.57 -1.92
N PHE A 138 18.33 -6.48 -2.39
CA PHE A 138 19.48 -6.94 -1.62
C PHE A 138 20.70 -6.09 -1.89
N THR A 139 21.36 -5.65 -0.84
CA THR A 139 22.69 -5.04 -0.90
C THR A 139 23.75 -6.08 -1.21
N LYS A 140 24.94 -5.65 -1.64
CA LYS A 140 26.10 -6.55 -1.84
C LYS A 140 26.43 -7.37 -0.60
N LYS A 141 26.27 -6.76 0.58
CA LYS A 141 26.54 -7.43 1.85
C LYS A 141 25.52 -8.53 2.12
N GLU A 142 24.23 -8.25 1.95
CA GLU A 142 23.18 -9.25 2.16
C GLU A 142 23.29 -10.43 1.19
N VAL A 143 23.63 -10.16 -0.08
CA VAL A 143 23.91 -11.25 -1.05
C VAL A 143 25.11 -12.09 -0.61
N ALA A 144 26.18 -11.46 -0.13
CA ALA A 144 27.35 -12.20 0.34
C ALA A 144 27.03 -13.04 1.60
N ASP A 145 26.26 -12.49 2.53
CA ASP A 145 25.82 -13.18 3.74
C ASP A 145 24.91 -14.38 3.35
N LEU A 146 23.97 -14.17 2.43
CA LEU A 146 23.09 -15.24 1.91
C LEU A 146 23.89 -16.38 1.25
N LEU A 147 24.81 -16.05 0.36
CA LEU A 147 25.68 -17.06 -0.28
C LEU A 147 26.53 -17.83 0.76
N ALA A 148 26.96 -17.14 1.83
CA ALA A 148 27.69 -17.79 2.91
C ALA A 148 26.82 -18.80 3.68
N ASP A 149 25.59 -18.46 3.97
CA ASP A 149 24.64 -19.32 4.69
C ASP A 149 24.31 -20.60 3.92
N TYR A 150 24.34 -20.52 2.59
CA TYR A 150 24.14 -21.69 1.70
C TYR A 150 25.43 -22.38 1.25
N ASN A 151 26.61 -21.96 1.73
CA ASN A 151 27.94 -22.47 1.33
C ASN A 151 28.20 -22.28 -0.18
N MET A 152 27.81 -21.18 -0.75
CA MET A 152 27.93 -20.86 -2.17
C MET A 152 28.82 -19.63 -2.44
N GLN A 153 29.78 -19.34 -1.57
CA GLN A 153 30.60 -18.11 -1.64
C GLN A 153 31.41 -18.02 -2.94
N GLU A 154 31.81 -19.19 -3.52
CA GLU A 154 32.52 -19.27 -4.81
C GLU A 154 31.69 -18.69 -5.98
N HIS A 155 30.39 -18.68 -5.88
CA HIS A 155 29.48 -18.13 -6.90
C HIS A 155 29.28 -16.61 -6.85
N SER A 156 29.92 -15.90 -5.90
CA SER A 156 29.73 -14.46 -5.72
C SER A 156 30.00 -13.63 -6.98
N SER A 157 31.02 -14.02 -7.76
CA SER A 157 31.38 -13.34 -9.03
C SER A 157 30.33 -13.57 -10.10
N GLU A 158 29.75 -14.75 -10.17
CA GLU A 158 28.74 -15.15 -11.13
C GLU A 158 27.41 -14.46 -10.82
N VAL A 159 26.98 -14.46 -9.55
CA VAL A 159 25.78 -13.74 -9.09
C VAL A 159 25.90 -12.24 -9.38
N LYS A 160 27.09 -11.66 -9.19
CA LYS A 160 27.34 -10.27 -9.53
C LYS A 160 27.23 -10.02 -11.03
N GLU A 161 27.80 -10.85 -11.88
CA GLU A 161 27.76 -10.68 -13.33
C GLU A 161 26.35 -10.76 -13.89
N TRP A 162 25.50 -11.63 -13.33
CA TRP A 162 24.15 -11.85 -13.84
C TRP A 162 23.09 -10.93 -13.24
N TYR A 163 23.24 -10.50 -11.99
CA TYR A 163 22.15 -9.87 -11.21
C TYR A 163 22.47 -8.51 -10.60
N ASP A 164 23.71 -8.00 -10.74
CA ASP A 164 24.10 -6.64 -10.32
C ASP A 164 23.69 -5.65 -11.42
N GLY A 165 22.45 -5.17 -11.38
CA GLY A 165 21.92 -4.34 -12.47
C GLY A 165 21.16 -3.10 -12.04
N TYR A 166 20.93 -2.88 -10.76
CA TYR A 166 20.20 -1.72 -10.27
C TYR A 166 21.10 -0.83 -9.41
N HIS A 167 20.98 0.47 -9.63
CA HIS A 167 21.68 1.47 -8.85
C HIS A 167 20.65 2.43 -8.25
N PHE A 168 20.40 2.35 -6.94
CA PHE A 168 19.48 3.20 -6.21
C PHE A 168 20.26 4.21 -5.38
N GLY A 169 19.99 5.52 -5.57
CA GLY A 169 20.75 6.57 -4.89
C GLY A 169 22.25 6.42 -5.09
N ASN A 170 22.96 5.95 -4.08
CA ASN A 170 24.43 5.70 -4.11
C ASN A 170 24.79 4.21 -3.97
N VAL A 171 23.81 3.30 -3.97
CA VAL A 171 23.99 1.88 -3.66
C VAL A 171 23.63 0.99 -4.84
N ASP A 172 24.47 -0.02 -5.10
CA ASP A 172 24.15 -1.09 -6.03
C ASP A 172 23.26 -2.12 -5.35
N ILE A 173 22.11 -2.40 -5.97
CA ILE A 173 21.06 -3.27 -5.44
C ILE A 173 20.79 -4.42 -6.39
N TYR A 174 20.65 -5.61 -5.81
CA TYR A 174 20.27 -6.82 -6.51
C TYR A 174 18.77 -7.06 -6.42
N CYS A 175 18.15 -7.52 -7.51
CA CYS A 175 16.76 -7.92 -7.50
C CYS A 175 16.57 -9.16 -6.61
N PRO A 176 15.73 -9.11 -5.56
CA PRO A 176 15.56 -10.24 -4.64
C PRO A 176 15.08 -11.51 -5.32
N TRP A 177 14.19 -11.40 -6.31
CA TRP A 177 13.68 -12.54 -7.05
C TRP A 177 14.79 -13.31 -7.77
N ASP A 178 15.68 -12.57 -8.40
CA ASP A 178 16.77 -13.16 -9.19
C ASP A 178 17.79 -13.87 -8.29
N VAL A 179 18.14 -13.23 -7.16
CA VAL A 179 19.08 -13.79 -6.19
C VAL A 179 18.53 -15.04 -5.50
N ILE A 180 17.24 -15.05 -5.14
CA ILE A 180 16.61 -16.18 -4.46
C ILE A 180 16.42 -17.38 -5.40
N ASN A 181 16.29 -17.15 -6.69
CA ASN A 181 16.11 -18.22 -7.68
C ASN A 181 17.40 -18.67 -8.37
N TYR A 182 18.57 -18.13 -7.96
CA TYR A 182 19.87 -18.60 -8.38
C TYR A 182 20.17 -19.98 -7.77
#